data_f13a9a49794f1646edac06414f97d647
#
_entry.id   f13a9a49794f1646edac06414f97d647
#
_cell.length_a   1.000
_cell.length_b   1.000
_cell.length_c   1.000
_cell.angle_alpha   90.00
_cell.angle_beta   90.00
_cell.angle_gamma   90.00
#
_symmetry.space_group_name_H-M   'P 1'
#
loop_
_entity.id
_entity.type
_entity.pdbx_description
1 polymer ?
#
loop_
_entity_poly.entity_id
_entity_poly.type
_entity_poly.pdbx_seq_one_letter_code
_entity_poly.pdbx_strand_id
1 'polypeptide(L)'
;MIFANHAHVFPKELRPEGSVDSLMRLMDDCGIDKAVAFAPFADRFHEGGFSGSPNDWLASQIKGNDRLVGFGTVDFTADLGDEVERIASLGFKGIKLHPPYQDFVIDGEEAFKVYEKAQELGLFVSFHSGMHWN
;
A
#
# COMPACT_ATOMS: atom_id res chain seq x y z
N MET A 1 -11.68 -5.08 20.24
CA MET A 1 -11.41 -4.56 18.87
C MET A 1 -10.35 -5.42 18.22
N ILE A 2 -10.62 -5.95 17.03
CA ILE A 2 -9.66 -6.68 16.21
C ILE A 2 -9.20 -5.75 15.07
N PHE A 3 -7.90 -5.50 14.99
CA PHE A 3 -7.28 -4.69 13.97
C PHE A 3 -6.30 -5.53 13.14
N ALA A 4 -6.66 -5.84 11.90
CA ALA A 4 -5.81 -6.59 10.98
C ALA A 4 -4.77 -5.63 10.35
N ASN A 5 -3.50 -5.93 10.51
CA ASN A 5 -2.43 -5.03 10.07
C ASN A 5 -1.92 -5.29 8.64
N HIS A 6 -2.56 -6.20 7.88
CA HIS A 6 -1.99 -6.63 6.60
C HIS A 6 -3.08 -7.14 5.64
N ALA A 7 -3.51 -6.29 4.72
CA ALA A 7 -4.42 -6.70 3.65
C ALA A 7 -3.99 -6.07 2.31
N HIS A 8 -3.63 -6.92 1.36
CA HIS A 8 -3.39 -6.47 -0.01
C HIS A 8 -4.71 -6.34 -0.74
N VAL A 9 -4.96 -5.19 -1.37
CA VAL A 9 -6.15 -4.96 -2.18
C VAL A 9 -5.79 -4.64 -3.62
N PHE A 10 -6.67 -5.04 -4.53
CA PHE A 10 -6.47 -4.93 -5.97
C PHE A 10 -7.78 -4.49 -6.64
N PRO A 11 -7.71 -3.87 -7.82
CA PRO A 11 -8.87 -3.76 -8.69
C PRO A 11 -9.51 -5.14 -8.90
N LYS A 12 -10.83 -5.21 -8.82
CA LYS A 12 -11.58 -6.48 -8.99
C LYS A 12 -11.34 -7.15 -10.34
N GLU A 13 -11.02 -6.36 -11.35
CA GLU A 13 -10.70 -6.82 -12.71
C GLU A 13 -9.36 -7.57 -12.75
N LEU A 14 -8.41 -7.20 -11.87
CA LEU A 14 -7.14 -7.90 -11.71
C LEU A 14 -7.25 -9.11 -10.80
N ARG A 15 -7.97 -8.95 -9.69
CA ARG A 15 -8.06 -9.96 -8.65
C ARG A 15 -9.39 -9.82 -7.90
N PRO A 16 -10.45 -10.49 -8.36
CA PRO A 16 -11.79 -10.33 -7.76
C PRO A 16 -11.84 -10.58 -6.26
N GLU A 17 -11.13 -11.61 -5.78
CA GLU A 17 -11.03 -11.96 -4.36
C GLU A 17 -10.21 -10.97 -3.52
N GLY A 18 -9.40 -10.14 -4.17
CA GLY A 18 -8.59 -9.10 -3.53
C GLY A 18 -9.21 -7.70 -3.57
N SER A 19 -10.46 -7.56 -4.00
CA SER A 19 -11.13 -6.26 -4.02
C SER A 19 -11.42 -5.72 -2.62
N VAL A 20 -11.60 -4.41 -2.51
CA VAL A 20 -12.00 -3.76 -1.24
C VAL A 20 -13.34 -4.33 -0.74
N ASP A 21 -14.30 -4.58 -1.64
CA ASP A 21 -15.58 -5.19 -1.27
C ASP A 21 -15.42 -6.60 -0.70
N SER A 22 -14.50 -7.40 -1.26
CA SER A 22 -14.18 -8.73 -0.74
C SER A 22 -13.52 -8.66 0.63
N LEU A 23 -12.62 -7.70 0.83
CA LEU A 23 -12.01 -7.45 2.14
C LEU A 23 -13.07 -7.07 3.18
N MET A 24 -14.00 -6.17 2.84
CA MET A 24 -15.06 -5.74 3.77
C MET A 24 -15.95 -6.92 4.18
N ARG A 25 -16.34 -7.79 3.23
CA ARG A 25 -17.11 -9.00 3.55
C ARG A 25 -16.35 -9.94 4.47
N LEU A 26 -15.06 -10.18 4.19
CA LEU A 26 -14.20 -11.01 5.04
C LEU A 26 -14.09 -10.43 6.46
N MET A 27 -13.93 -9.12 6.58
CA MET A 27 -13.88 -8.44 7.87
C MET A 27 -15.19 -8.63 8.66
N ASP A 28 -16.33 -8.53 7.98
CA ASP A 28 -17.63 -8.74 8.61
C ASP A 28 -17.81 -10.20 9.08
N ASP A 29 -17.48 -11.15 8.21
CA ASP A 29 -17.58 -12.59 8.51
C ASP A 29 -16.66 -13.03 9.66
N CYS A 30 -15.49 -12.40 9.79
CA CYS A 30 -14.48 -12.72 10.82
C CYS A 30 -14.54 -11.83 12.06
N GLY A 31 -15.44 -10.85 12.12
CA GLY A 31 -15.52 -9.90 13.23
C GLY A 31 -14.31 -8.99 13.35
N ILE A 32 -13.66 -8.64 12.22
CA ILE A 32 -12.53 -7.71 12.19
C ILE A 32 -13.05 -6.29 12.12
N ASP A 33 -12.69 -5.46 13.10
CA ASP A 33 -13.18 -4.10 13.20
C ASP A 33 -12.51 -3.16 12.20
N LYS A 34 -11.19 -3.24 12.08
CA LYS A 34 -10.38 -2.39 11.19
C LYS A 34 -9.27 -3.18 10.50
N ALA A 35 -8.81 -2.68 9.36
CA ALA A 35 -7.68 -3.26 8.64
C ALA A 35 -6.79 -2.20 8.00
N VAL A 36 -5.50 -2.52 7.86
CA VAL A 36 -4.59 -1.81 6.96
C VAL A 36 -4.76 -2.38 5.57
N ALA A 37 -5.07 -1.52 4.61
CA ALA A 37 -5.16 -1.85 3.19
C ALA A 37 -3.93 -1.32 2.45
N PHE A 38 -3.20 -2.19 1.76
CA PHE A 38 -2.03 -1.83 0.96
C PHE A 38 -2.41 -1.57 -0.50
N ALA A 39 -1.91 -0.46 -1.06
CA ALA A 39 -2.01 -0.22 -2.50
C ALA A 39 -1.26 -1.31 -3.29
N PRO A 40 -1.72 -1.65 -4.50
CA PRO A 40 -0.97 -2.52 -5.40
C PRO A 40 0.37 -1.88 -5.77
N PHE A 41 1.39 -2.69 -6.03
CA PHE A 41 2.63 -2.18 -6.60
C PHE A 41 2.40 -1.67 -8.04
N ALA A 42 3.13 -0.62 -8.42
CA ALA A 42 2.88 0.11 -9.66
C ALA A 42 2.97 -0.77 -10.91
N ASP A 43 3.97 -1.66 -10.98
CA ASP A 43 4.16 -2.58 -12.09
C ASP A 43 2.95 -3.51 -12.29
N ARG A 44 2.47 -4.16 -11.23
CA ARG A 44 1.28 -5.02 -11.28
C ARG A 44 0.03 -4.26 -11.67
N PHE A 45 -0.11 -3.05 -11.18
CA PHE A 45 -1.25 -2.19 -11.50
C PHE A 45 -1.26 -1.82 -12.99
N HIS A 46 -0.11 -1.43 -13.54
CA HIS A 46 0.02 -1.04 -14.93
C HIS A 46 -0.03 -2.24 -15.89
N GLU A 47 0.60 -3.37 -15.56
CA GLU A 47 0.51 -4.62 -16.31
C GLU A 47 -0.93 -5.12 -16.43
N GLY A 48 -1.74 -4.85 -15.43
CA GLY A 48 -3.18 -5.15 -15.43
C GLY A 48 -4.04 -4.20 -16.26
N GLY A 49 -3.43 -3.25 -16.95
CA GLY A 49 -4.12 -2.30 -17.84
C GLY A 49 -4.65 -1.05 -17.14
N PHE A 50 -4.31 -0.83 -15.88
CA PHE A 50 -4.67 0.39 -15.15
C PHE A 50 -3.62 1.47 -15.35
N SER A 51 -4.05 2.72 -15.46
CA SER A 51 -3.19 3.89 -15.58
C SER A 51 -3.22 4.74 -14.31
N GLY A 52 -2.21 5.59 -14.15
CA GLY A 52 -2.11 6.49 -13.02
C GLY A 52 -1.49 5.85 -11.78
N SER A 53 -1.69 6.49 -10.64
CA SER A 53 -1.11 6.05 -9.36
C SER A 53 -1.97 4.99 -8.67
N PRO A 54 -1.39 3.85 -8.28
CA PRO A 54 -2.10 2.87 -7.46
C PRO A 54 -2.46 3.45 -6.07
N ASN A 55 -1.71 4.42 -5.57
CA ASN A 55 -2.03 5.10 -4.31
C ASN A 55 -3.30 5.94 -4.45
N ASP A 56 -3.45 6.71 -5.55
CA ASP A 56 -4.65 7.48 -5.83
C ASP A 56 -5.86 6.55 -6.04
N TRP A 57 -5.65 5.43 -6.72
CA TRP A 57 -6.68 4.40 -6.87
C TRP A 57 -7.16 3.89 -5.50
N LEU A 58 -6.24 3.46 -4.62
CA LEU A 58 -6.61 2.99 -3.29
C LEU A 58 -7.34 4.06 -2.50
N ALA A 59 -6.87 5.30 -2.53
CA ALA A 59 -7.53 6.41 -1.84
C ALA A 59 -8.98 6.58 -2.30
N SER A 60 -9.25 6.45 -3.59
CA SER A 60 -10.61 6.51 -4.14
C SER A 60 -11.50 5.36 -3.67
N GLN A 61 -10.92 4.15 -3.53
CA GLN A 61 -11.65 2.94 -3.11
C GLN A 61 -12.05 2.94 -1.63
N ILE A 62 -11.20 3.52 -0.77
CA ILE A 62 -11.43 3.52 0.69
C ILE A 62 -11.97 4.84 1.22
N LYS A 63 -12.26 5.78 0.34
CA LYS A 63 -12.79 7.11 0.72
C LYS A 63 -14.05 6.99 1.56
N GLY A 64 -14.03 7.63 2.74
CA GLY A 64 -15.17 7.62 3.66
C GLY A 64 -15.35 6.31 4.45
N ASN A 65 -14.46 5.35 4.30
CA ASN A 65 -14.49 4.10 5.06
C ASN A 65 -13.50 4.20 6.24
N ASP A 66 -14.01 4.44 7.44
CA ASP A 66 -13.23 4.60 8.67
C ASP A 66 -12.70 3.28 9.25
N ARG A 67 -13.10 2.14 8.67
CA ARG A 67 -12.58 0.81 9.02
C ARG A 67 -11.29 0.46 8.28
N LEU A 68 -10.95 1.18 7.21
CA LEU A 68 -9.74 0.91 6.43
C LEU A 68 -8.71 2.03 6.58
N VAL A 69 -7.49 1.63 6.90
CA VAL A 69 -6.32 2.51 6.98
C VAL A 69 -5.45 2.26 5.76
N GLY A 70 -5.31 3.26 4.89
CA GLY A 70 -4.52 3.13 3.68
C GLY A 70 -3.02 3.19 3.94
N PHE A 71 -2.27 2.28 3.33
CA PHE A 71 -0.83 2.35 3.16
C PHE A 71 -0.52 2.39 1.66
N GLY A 72 0.27 3.37 1.26
CA GLY A 72 0.73 3.50 -0.11
C GLY A 72 1.95 2.63 -0.39
N THR A 73 2.45 2.75 -1.59
CA THR A 73 3.73 2.20 -2.02
C THR A 73 4.47 3.22 -2.88
N VAL A 74 5.78 3.09 -3.00
CA VAL A 74 6.60 3.97 -3.84
C VAL A 74 7.13 3.19 -5.03
N ASP A 75 7.33 3.89 -6.15
CA ASP A 75 8.05 3.39 -7.30
C ASP A 75 9.49 3.90 -7.22
N PHE A 76 10.45 3.00 -7.01
CA PHE A 76 11.86 3.37 -6.91
C PHE A 76 12.47 3.92 -8.21
N THR A 77 11.73 3.94 -9.30
CA THR A 77 12.12 4.58 -10.57
C THR A 77 11.60 6.02 -10.71
N ALA A 78 10.75 6.47 -9.79
CA ALA A 78 10.17 7.82 -9.77
C ALA A 78 10.85 8.74 -8.75
N ASP A 79 10.34 9.97 -8.59
CA ASP A 79 10.78 10.86 -7.52
C ASP A 79 10.20 10.41 -6.17
N LEU A 80 11.05 9.84 -5.34
CA LEU A 80 10.66 9.21 -4.08
C LEU A 80 10.10 10.23 -3.07
N GLY A 81 10.67 11.44 -3.05
CA GLY A 81 10.21 12.50 -2.14
C GLY A 81 8.78 12.92 -2.44
N ASP A 82 8.50 13.20 -3.70
CA ASP A 82 7.18 13.61 -4.16
C ASP A 82 6.14 12.50 -3.94
N GLU A 83 6.50 11.22 -4.17
CA GLU A 83 5.61 10.10 -3.92
C GLU A 83 5.25 9.95 -2.44
N VAL A 84 6.23 10.07 -1.53
CA VAL A 84 5.98 9.99 -0.08
C VAL A 84 5.10 11.16 0.39
N GLU A 85 5.33 12.37 -0.12
CA GLU A 85 4.47 13.52 0.15
C GLU A 85 3.05 13.29 -0.35
N ARG A 86 2.90 12.72 -1.55
CA ARG A 86 1.59 12.37 -2.10
C ARG A 86 0.85 11.38 -1.22
N ILE A 87 1.52 10.31 -0.77
CA ILE A 87 0.96 9.31 0.14
C ILE A 87 0.42 9.98 1.42
N ALA A 88 1.20 10.86 2.03
CA ALA A 88 0.75 11.60 3.21
C ALA A 88 -0.46 12.49 2.91
N SER A 89 -0.47 13.17 1.76
CA SER A 89 -1.57 14.05 1.34
C SER A 89 -2.89 13.31 1.10
N LEU A 90 -2.84 12.03 0.77
CA LEU A 90 -4.02 11.16 0.62
C LEU A 90 -4.64 10.75 1.96
N GLY A 91 -4.02 11.12 3.08
CA GLY A 91 -4.46 10.73 4.42
C GLY A 91 -4.02 9.32 4.82
N PHE A 92 -3.14 8.70 4.07
CA PHE A 92 -2.57 7.40 4.39
C PHE A 92 -1.68 7.49 5.63
N LYS A 93 -1.54 6.37 6.33
CA LYS A 93 -0.78 6.30 7.59
C LYS A 93 0.59 5.62 7.44
N GLY A 94 0.87 5.07 6.27
CA GLY A 94 2.15 4.40 6.07
C GLY A 94 2.42 4.01 4.62
N ILE A 95 3.56 3.36 4.46
CA ILE A 95 4.11 2.90 3.19
C ILE A 95 4.40 1.41 3.32
N LYS A 96 3.96 0.63 2.34
CA LYS A 96 4.33 -0.79 2.19
C LYS A 96 5.47 -0.92 1.21
N LEU A 97 6.54 -1.58 1.65
CA LEU A 97 7.72 -1.87 0.84
C LEU A 97 7.96 -3.38 0.75
N HIS A 98 8.51 -3.82 -0.37
CA HIS A 98 8.86 -5.21 -0.63
C HIS A 98 10.23 -5.29 -1.31
N PRO A 99 11.34 -5.29 -0.54
CA PRO A 99 12.69 -5.18 -1.09
C PRO A 99 12.98 -6.13 -2.25
N PRO A 100 12.75 -7.47 -2.14
CA PRO A 100 13.06 -8.36 -3.25
C PRO A 100 12.15 -8.20 -4.48
N TYR A 101 10.94 -7.70 -4.31
CA TYR A 101 10.00 -7.50 -5.41
C TYR A 101 10.22 -6.16 -6.13
N GLN A 102 10.49 -5.11 -5.37
CA GLN A 102 10.72 -3.76 -5.89
C GLN A 102 12.19 -3.50 -6.25
N ASP A 103 13.06 -4.49 -6.08
CA ASP A 103 14.47 -4.48 -6.44
C ASP A 103 15.24 -3.29 -5.84
N PHE A 104 15.15 -3.13 -4.54
CA PHE A 104 15.91 -2.12 -3.81
C PHE A 104 16.63 -2.71 -2.59
N VAL A 105 17.71 -2.05 -2.18
CA VAL A 105 18.49 -2.43 -1.00
C VAL A 105 17.92 -1.73 0.23
N ILE A 106 17.52 -2.51 1.25
CA ILE A 106 16.80 -2.00 2.43
C ILE A 106 17.58 -0.95 3.23
N ASP A 107 18.89 -0.99 3.21
CA ASP A 107 19.82 -0.04 3.83
C ASP A 107 20.57 0.82 2.80
N GLY A 108 20.05 0.90 1.57
CA GLY A 108 20.61 1.72 0.50
C GLY A 108 20.13 3.17 0.54
N GLU A 109 20.83 4.05 -0.19
CA GLU A 109 20.54 5.49 -0.22
C GLU A 109 19.11 5.81 -0.66
N GLU A 110 18.58 5.08 -1.65
CA GLU A 110 17.22 5.29 -2.15
C GLU A 110 16.18 4.96 -1.08
N ALA A 111 16.41 3.89 -0.34
CA ALA A 111 15.54 3.50 0.77
C ALA A 111 15.57 4.55 1.89
N PHE A 112 16.72 5.09 2.23
CA PHE A 112 16.85 6.14 3.25
C PHE A 112 16.11 7.42 2.87
N LYS A 113 16.06 7.81 1.60
CA LYS A 113 15.23 8.95 1.15
C LYS A 113 13.76 8.75 1.50
N VAL A 114 13.25 7.52 1.32
CA VAL A 114 11.87 7.18 1.71
C VAL A 114 11.70 7.24 3.23
N TYR A 115 12.64 6.68 4.00
CA TYR A 115 12.55 6.63 5.46
C TYR A 115 12.60 8.01 6.11
N GLU A 116 13.53 8.86 5.67
CA GLU A 116 13.66 10.23 6.17
C GLU A 116 12.38 11.02 5.91
N LYS A 117 11.86 10.94 4.70
CA LYS A 117 10.61 11.64 4.35
C LYS A 117 9.41 11.06 5.09
N ALA A 118 9.32 9.75 5.25
CA ALA A 118 8.29 9.11 6.05
C ALA A 118 8.35 9.55 7.52
N GLN A 119 9.55 9.65 8.09
CA GLN A 119 9.75 10.16 9.44
C GLN A 119 9.30 11.62 9.60
N GLU A 120 9.65 12.49 8.66
CA GLU A 120 9.20 13.90 8.64
C GLU A 120 7.69 14.03 8.64
N LEU A 121 7.01 13.15 7.91
CA LEU A 121 5.56 13.19 7.70
C LEU A 121 4.77 12.30 8.68
N GLY A 122 5.46 11.63 9.60
CA GLY A 122 4.83 10.76 10.60
C GLY A 122 4.19 9.50 10.02
N LEU A 123 4.74 8.97 8.94
CA LEU A 123 4.26 7.75 8.28
C LEU A 123 4.97 6.51 8.83
N PHE A 124 4.22 5.43 8.99
CA PHE A 124 4.78 4.10 9.25
C PHE A 124 5.41 3.51 7.99
N VAL A 125 6.43 2.68 8.17
CA VAL A 125 6.98 1.87 7.08
C VAL A 125 6.81 0.40 7.42
N SER A 126 6.17 -0.34 6.52
CA SER A 126 5.92 -1.79 6.65
C SER A 126 6.70 -2.53 5.57
N PHE A 127 7.54 -3.48 5.98
CA PHE A 127 8.34 -4.30 5.06
C PHE A 127 7.74 -5.69 4.88
N HIS A 128 7.82 -6.21 3.65
CA HIS A 128 7.80 -7.64 3.46
C HIS A 128 9.13 -8.22 3.96
N SER A 129 9.06 -9.24 4.79
CA SER A 129 10.23 -9.99 5.24
C SER A 129 10.11 -11.45 4.81
N GLY A 130 11.25 -12.06 4.49
CA GLY A 130 11.30 -13.43 4.00
C GLY A 130 11.53 -13.53 2.50
N MET A 131 11.50 -14.77 1.99
CA MET A 131 11.73 -15.05 0.58
C MET A 131 10.45 -14.83 -0.23
N HIS A 132 10.62 -14.31 -1.43
CA HIS A 132 9.56 -14.27 -2.42
C HIS A 132 9.64 -15.55 -3.27
N TRP A 133 8.59 -16.34 -3.23
CA TRP A 133 8.49 -17.54 -4.09
C TRP A 133 7.77 -17.16 -5.37
N ASN A 134 8.45 -17.31 -6.48
CA ASN A 134 7.87 -17.14 -7.82
C ASN A 134 7.10 -18.40 -8.22
#